data_2f3f3c0589eb736262027e9c70665104
#
_entry.id   2f3f3c0589eb736262027e9c70665104
#
_cell.length_a   1.000
_cell.length_b   1.000
_cell.length_c   1.000
_cell.angle_alpha   90.00
_cell.angle_beta   90.00
_cell.angle_gamma   90.00
#
_symmetry.space_group_name_H-M   'P 1'
#
loop_
_entity.id
_entity.type
_entity.pdbx_description
1 polymer ?
#
loop_
_entity_poly.entity_id
_entity_poly.type
_entity_poly.pdbx_seq_one_letter_code
_entity_poly.pdbx_strand_id
1 'polypeptide(L)'
;MRYALLLRGINVGGKNKVVMADLKKDLAGLGFENPVSYINSGNLFFDSEEQEERIRESLTAYFSRSYDFSLPFVLVSSAMLEKETANLPTWWQDETAFRRDVLFYLPEVDRESVQELAGSWANDKEQLHFGQIAFFYSNADQADYLKSNYHKKLLKSSFYKQLTIRNGKTFQKIIELVNEK
;
A
#
# COMPACT_ATOMS: atom_id res chain seq x y z
N MET A 1 14.75 -1.43 13.06
CA MET A 1 13.76 -2.23 12.26
C MET A 1 13.55 -1.52 10.95
N ARG A 2 13.36 -2.27 9.84
CA ARG A 2 13.08 -1.67 8.54
C ARG A 2 11.59 -1.50 8.31
N TYR A 3 11.22 -0.38 7.70
CA TYR A 3 9.84 0.02 7.43
C TYR A 3 9.62 0.33 5.94
N ALA A 4 8.42 0.03 5.45
CA ALA A 4 7.89 0.56 4.19
C ALA A 4 6.90 1.68 4.51
N LEU A 5 7.11 2.84 3.90
CA LEU A 5 6.20 3.99 3.90
C LEU A 5 5.52 4.07 2.55
N LEU A 6 4.22 3.83 2.52
CA LEU A 6 3.42 3.76 1.30
C LEU A 6 2.49 4.97 1.23
N LEU A 7 2.86 5.95 0.40
CA LEU A 7 2.06 7.16 0.24
C LEU A 7 0.85 6.92 -0.66
N ARG A 8 -0.20 7.71 -0.45
CA ARG A 8 -1.43 7.66 -1.24
C ARG A 8 -1.67 8.96 -1.98
N GLY A 9 -2.11 8.82 -3.25
CA GLY A 9 -2.66 9.94 -4.02
C GLY A 9 -1.66 10.99 -4.46
N ILE A 10 -0.37 10.62 -4.59
CA ILE A 10 0.70 11.51 -5.05
C ILE A 10 1.03 11.28 -6.53
N ASN A 11 1.55 12.31 -7.18
CA ASN A 11 2.07 12.25 -8.55
C ASN A 11 1.06 11.73 -9.60
N VAL A 12 -0.24 11.88 -9.36
CA VAL A 12 -1.31 11.41 -10.25
C VAL A 12 -1.98 12.61 -10.92
N GLY A 13 -2.10 12.56 -12.26
CA GLY A 13 -2.79 13.60 -13.03
C GLY A 13 -2.20 15.01 -12.85
N GLY A 14 -0.90 15.11 -12.57
CA GLY A 14 -0.20 16.39 -12.36
C GLY A 14 -0.49 17.07 -11.01
N LYS A 15 -1.21 16.39 -10.10
CA LYS A 15 -1.55 16.89 -8.76
C LYS A 15 -0.68 16.23 -7.69
N ASN A 16 -0.64 16.87 -6.52
CA ASN A 16 0.03 16.36 -5.32
C ASN A 16 1.46 15.91 -5.61
N LYS A 17 2.25 16.81 -6.19
CA LYS A 17 3.63 16.51 -6.59
C LYS A 17 4.51 16.29 -5.37
N VAL A 18 5.14 15.12 -5.30
CA VAL A 18 6.16 14.77 -4.31
C VAL A 18 7.40 14.28 -5.05
N VAL A 19 8.54 14.96 -4.81
CA VAL A 19 9.82 14.58 -5.41
C VAL A 19 10.48 13.55 -4.51
N MET A 20 10.59 12.30 -4.97
CA MET A 20 11.10 11.19 -4.15
C MET A 20 12.54 11.39 -3.67
N ALA A 21 13.38 12.07 -4.46
CA ALA A 21 14.75 12.36 -4.07
C ALA A 21 14.83 13.35 -2.89
N ASP A 22 13.95 14.35 -2.87
CA ASP A 22 13.89 15.33 -1.79
C ASP A 22 13.31 14.68 -0.52
N LEU A 23 12.19 13.95 -0.68
CA LEU A 23 11.59 13.25 0.44
C LEU A 23 12.55 12.25 1.12
N LYS A 24 13.43 11.58 0.36
CA LYS A 24 14.49 10.74 0.96
C LYS A 24 15.45 11.52 1.83
N LYS A 25 15.87 12.71 1.38
CA LYS A 25 16.75 13.59 2.18
C LYS A 25 16.05 14.05 3.44
N ASP A 26 14.77 14.38 3.32
CA ASP A 26 13.97 14.84 4.45
C ASP A 26 13.76 13.73 5.48
N LEU A 27 13.53 12.47 5.04
CA LEU A 27 13.48 11.32 5.93
C LEU A 27 14.81 11.13 6.70
N ALA A 28 15.96 11.27 6.03
CA ALA A 28 17.25 11.26 6.69
C ALA A 28 17.39 12.41 7.71
N GLY A 29 16.88 13.60 7.38
CA GLY A 29 16.82 14.76 8.25
C GLY A 29 15.93 14.57 9.48
N LEU A 30 14.95 13.70 9.41
CA LEU A 30 14.12 13.26 10.54
C LEU A 30 14.77 12.19 11.42
N GLY A 31 15.98 11.73 11.07
CA GLY A 31 16.73 10.74 11.82
C GLY A 31 16.48 9.29 11.37
N PHE A 32 15.74 9.08 10.29
CA PHE A 32 15.57 7.73 9.72
C PHE A 32 16.80 7.34 8.91
N GLU A 33 17.24 6.09 9.08
CA GLU A 33 18.47 5.60 8.45
C GLU A 33 18.17 4.90 7.11
N ASN A 34 19.15 4.90 6.21
CA ASN A 34 19.14 4.17 4.94
C ASN A 34 17.86 4.40 4.09
N PRO A 35 17.41 5.65 3.88
CA PRO A 35 16.19 5.91 3.13
C PRO A 35 16.37 5.57 1.65
N VAL A 36 15.51 4.70 1.14
CA VAL A 36 15.44 4.28 -0.27
C VAL A 36 14.03 4.55 -0.81
N SER A 37 13.91 4.84 -2.10
CA SER A 37 12.62 4.97 -2.76
C SER A 37 12.54 4.04 -3.97
N TYR A 38 11.34 3.54 -4.24
CA TYR A 38 11.05 2.72 -5.41
C TYR A 38 9.89 3.31 -6.20
N ILE A 39 10.14 3.69 -7.45
CA ILE A 39 9.24 4.37 -8.38
C ILE A 39 8.57 5.64 -7.80
N ASN A 40 7.89 6.41 -8.65
CA ASN A 40 7.29 7.70 -8.26
C ASN A 40 5.90 7.58 -7.60
N SER A 41 5.41 6.37 -7.35
CA SER A 41 4.10 6.13 -6.72
C SER A 41 4.13 6.15 -5.18
N GLY A 42 5.25 6.58 -4.57
CA GLY A 42 5.35 6.80 -3.13
C GLY A 42 5.60 5.53 -2.35
N ASN A 43 6.60 4.75 -2.74
CA ASN A 43 7.12 3.65 -1.95
C ASN A 43 8.51 4.06 -1.44
N LEU A 44 8.63 4.26 -0.13
CA LEU A 44 9.87 4.59 0.55
C LEU A 44 10.17 3.54 1.62
N PHE A 45 11.44 3.36 1.89
CA PHE A 45 11.93 2.38 2.86
C PHE A 45 13.00 3.04 3.70
N PHE A 46 13.03 2.74 4.99
CA PHE A 46 14.01 3.27 5.91
C PHE A 46 14.15 2.37 7.13
N ASP A 47 15.24 2.56 7.87
CA ASP A 47 15.48 1.91 9.14
C ASP A 47 15.21 2.88 10.29
N SER A 48 14.64 2.37 11.38
CA SER A 48 14.46 3.12 12.62
C SER A 48 14.43 2.19 13.83
N GLU A 49 14.96 2.66 14.97
CA GLU A 49 14.86 2.01 16.26
C GLU A 49 13.65 2.53 17.08
N GLU A 50 13.02 3.60 16.61
CA GLU A 50 11.85 4.19 17.24
C GLU A 50 10.63 3.26 17.17
N GLN A 51 9.71 3.45 18.12
CA GLN A 51 8.41 2.79 18.09
C GLN A 51 7.55 3.32 16.94
N GLU A 52 6.71 2.47 16.39
CA GLU A 52 5.88 2.80 15.22
C GLU A 52 5.04 4.06 15.42
N GLU A 53 4.47 4.26 16.61
CA GLU A 53 3.68 5.45 16.95
C GLU A 53 4.50 6.73 16.83
N ARG A 54 5.76 6.72 17.31
CA ARG A 54 6.67 7.86 17.19
C ARG A 54 7.04 8.17 15.75
N ILE A 55 7.27 7.13 14.96
CA ILE A 55 7.52 7.28 13.53
C ILE A 55 6.31 7.90 12.85
N ARG A 56 5.09 7.44 13.14
CA ARG A 56 3.84 7.98 12.60
C ARG A 56 3.63 9.44 12.98
N GLU A 57 3.84 9.80 14.24
CA GLU A 57 3.74 11.19 14.72
C GLU A 57 4.73 12.09 13.98
N SER A 58 5.99 11.68 13.88
CA SER A 58 7.05 12.42 13.18
C SER A 58 6.73 12.64 11.70
N LEU A 59 6.30 11.58 11.00
CA LEU A 59 5.91 11.65 9.60
C LEU A 59 4.67 12.53 9.39
N THR A 60 3.66 12.42 10.24
CA THR A 60 2.45 13.22 10.18
C THR A 60 2.75 14.71 10.38
N ALA A 61 3.55 15.04 11.38
CA ALA A 61 3.98 16.42 11.66
C ALA A 61 4.80 16.99 10.50
N TYR A 62 5.71 16.19 9.93
CA TYR A 62 6.52 16.60 8.79
C TYR A 62 5.63 16.85 7.56
N PHE A 63 4.75 15.93 7.19
CA PHE A 63 3.89 16.06 6.00
C PHE A 63 2.94 17.25 6.12
N SER A 64 2.32 17.46 7.28
CA SER A 64 1.44 18.61 7.52
C SER A 64 2.12 19.96 7.41
N ARG A 65 3.42 20.03 7.70
CA ARG A 65 4.22 21.26 7.60
C ARG A 65 4.80 21.49 6.21
N SER A 66 5.12 20.42 5.48
CA SER A 66 5.91 20.48 4.25
C SER A 66 5.06 20.47 2.99
N TYR A 67 3.78 20.07 3.07
CA TYR A 67 2.88 20.00 1.93
C TYR A 67 1.58 20.73 2.24
N ASP A 68 1.04 21.44 1.23
CA ASP A 68 -0.23 22.17 1.28
C ASP A 68 -1.45 21.28 0.96
N PHE A 69 -1.24 19.97 0.84
CA PHE A 69 -2.26 18.97 0.61
C PHE A 69 -2.11 17.79 1.59
N SER A 70 -3.23 17.11 1.83
CA SER A 70 -3.20 15.91 2.67
C SER A 70 -2.38 14.80 2.02
N LEU A 71 -1.48 14.20 2.79
CA LEU A 71 -0.60 13.12 2.36
C LEU A 71 -0.84 11.85 3.21
N PRO A 72 -1.92 11.10 2.96
CA PRO A 72 -2.19 9.87 3.69
C PRO A 72 -1.14 8.80 3.38
N PHE A 73 -0.81 8.01 4.38
CA PHE A 73 0.20 6.96 4.24
C PHE A 73 -0.10 5.71 5.08
N VAL A 74 0.44 4.60 4.63
CA VAL A 74 0.54 3.37 5.41
C VAL A 74 2.00 3.16 5.80
N LEU A 75 2.24 2.82 7.05
CA LEU A 75 3.54 2.41 7.56
C LEU A 75 3.47 0.92 7.87
N VAL A 76 4.38 0.14 7.30
CA VAL A 76 4.44 -1.32 7.47
C VAL A 76 5.84 -1.72 7.88
N SER A 77 5.99 -2.38 9.01
CA SER A 77 7.28 -2.93 9.42
C SER A 77 7.58 -4.25 8.69
N SER A 78 8.87 -4.60 8.62
CA SER A 78 9.29 -5.91 8.08
C SER A 78 8.57 -7.08 8.77
N ALA A 79 8.42 -7.02 10.09
CA ALA A 79 7.72 -8.06 10.85
C ALA A 79 6.22 -8.18 10.51
N MET A 80 5.54 -7.03 10.29
CA MET A 80 4.13 -7.05 9.86
C MET A 80 4.00 -7.64 8.46
N LEU A 81 4.89 -7.28 7.55
CA LEU A 81 4.86 -7.77 6.18
C LEU A 81 5.18 -9.25 6.09
N GLU A 82 6.16 -9.73 6.87
CA GLU A 82 6.49 -11.16 7.00
C GLU A 82 5.28 -11.97 7.48
N LYS A 83 4.63 -11.50 8.55
CA LYS A 83 3.43 -12.14 9.07
C LYS A 83 2.28 -12.16 8.06
N GLU A 84 2.08 -11.09 7.32
CA GLU A 84 1.04 -11.01 6.29
C GLU A 84 1.32 -11.98 5.15
N THR A 85 2.56 -11.98 4.63
CA THR A 85 2.93 -12.82 3.49
C THR A 85 2.91 -14.31 3.81
N ALA A 86 3.22 -14.70 5.05
CA ALA A 86 3.14 -16.09 5.50
C ALA A 86 1.71 -16.67 5.47
N ASN A 87 0.69 -15.81 5.49
CA ASN A 87 -0.72 -16.20 5.49
C ASN A 87 -1.42 -16.03 4.13
N LEU A 88 -0.68 -15.67 3.09
CA LEU A 88 -1.27 -15.51 1.76
C LEU A 88 -1.67 -16.85 1.16
N PRO A 89 -2.84 -16.92 0.51
CA PRO A 89 -3.30 -18.13 -0.15
C PRO A 89 -2.42 -18.45 -1.38
N THR A 90 -2.41 -19.73 -1.75
CA THR A 90 -1.56 -20.24 -2.86
C THR A 90 -1.82 -19.53 -4.19
N TRP A 91 -3.06 -19.14 -4.46
CA TRP A 91 -3.40 -18.44 -5.71
C TRP A 91 -2.71 -17.07 -5.84
N TRP A 92 -2.28 -16.46 -4.74
CA TRP A 92 -1.55 -15.20 -4.80
C TRP A 92 -0.19 -15.35 -5.49
N GLN A 93 0.36 -16.55 -5.54
CA GLN A 93 1.64 -16.83 -6.20
C GLN A 93 1.56 -16.95 -7.72
N ASP A 94 0.33 -16.99 -8.29
CA ASP A 94 0.15 -17.05 -9.73
C ASP A 94 0.49 -15.70 -10.40
N GLU A 95 1.73 -15.58 -10.87
CA GLU A 95 2.22 -14.39 -11.56
C GLU A 95 1.66 -14.22 -12.97
N THR A 96 0.99 -15.22 -13.52
CA THR A 96 0.37 -15.19 -14.85
C THR A 96 -1.00 -14.51 -14.83
N ALA A 97 -1.61 -14.33 -13.66
CA ALA A 97 -2.88 -13.64 -13.51
C ALA A 97 -2.83 -12.24 -14.14
N PHE A 98 -3.87 -11.90 -14.91
CA PHE A 98 -3.97 -10.60 -15.58
C PHE A 98 -3.89 -9.43 -14.60
N ARG A 99 -4.54 -9.56 -13.43
CA ARG A 99 -4.56 -8.53 -12.40
C ARG A 99 -4.30 -9.13 -11.03
N ARG A 100 -3.36 -8.54 -10.32
CA ARG A 100 -3.14 -8.75 -8.87
C ARG A 100 -2.95 -7.38 -8.23
N ASP A 101 -3.78 -7.06 -7.26
CA ASP A 101 -3.70 -5.82 -6.49
C ASP A 101 -3.63 -6.12 -4.99
N VAL A 102 -2.82 -5.34 -4.29
CA VAL A 102 -2.76 -5.27 -2.83
C VAL A 102 -3.28 -3.90 -2.41
N LEU A 103 -4.33 -3.91 -1.61
CA LEU A 103 -5.03 -2.71 -1.16
C LEU A 103 -4.76 -2.53 0.33
N PHE A 104 -3.68 -1.81 0.63
CA PHE A 104 -3.26 -1.55 2.01
C PHE A 104 -4.24 -0.64 2.73
N TYR A 105 -4.55 -0.98 3.96
CA TYR A 105 -5.44 -0.23 4.83
C TYR A 105 -4.76 1.02 5.39
N LEU A 106 -5.37 2.20 5.21
CA LEU A 106 -5.00 3.38 5.99
C LEU A 106 -5.44 3.19 7.46
N PRO A 107 -4.82 3.90 8.42
CA PRO A 107 -5.07 3.65 9.86
C PRO A 107 -6.54 3.71 10.30
N GLU A 108 -7.34 4.56 9.67
CA GLU A 108 -8.73 4.83 10.07
C GLU A 108 -9.77 4.01 9.27
N VAL A 109 -9.31 2.98 8.53
CA VAL A 109 -10.22 2.16 7.73
C VAL A 109 -11.11 1.28 8.60
N ASP A 110 -12.38 1.25 8.29
CA ASP A 110 -13.30 0.23 8.80
C ASP A 110 -13.14 -1.04 7.95
N ARG A 111 -12.34 -1.99 8.47
CA ARG A 111 -12.00 -3.23 7.77
C ARG A 111 -13.20 -4.14 7.58
N GLU A 112 -14.12 -4.17 8.54
CA GLU A 112 -15.32 -5.01 8.47
C GLU A 112 -16.21 -4.53 7.32
N SER A 113 -16.47 -3.23 7.22
CA SER A 113 -17.20 -2.65 6.10
C SER A 113 -16.50 -2.87 4.76
N VAL A 114 -15.16 -2.81 4.71
CA VAL A 114 -14.42 -3.12 3.48
C VAL A 114 -14.59 -4.57 3.09
N GLN A 115 -14.46 -5.49 4.04
CA GLN A 115 -14.59 -6.93 3.79
C GLN A 115 -16.00 -7.29 3.33
N GLU A 116 -17.03 -6.77 3.98
CA GLU A 116 -18.42 -7.00 3.61
C GLU A 116 -18.71 -6.49 2.20
N LEU A 117 -18.37 -5.23 1.93
CA LEU A 117 -18.69 -4.59 0.64
C LEU A 117 -17.86 -5.17 -0.51
N ALA A 118 -16.53 -5.30 -0.34
CA ALA A 118 -15.68 -5.87 -1.38
C ALA A 118 -15.99 -7.37 -1.60
N GLY A 119 -16.26 -8.13 -0.52
CA GLY A 119 -16.67 -9.51 -0.60
C GLY A 119 -17.97 -9.71 -1.38
N SER A 120 -18.92 -8.78 -1.23
CA SER A 120 -20.19 -8.82 -1.98
C SER A 120 -20.03 -8.61 -3.50
N TRP A 121 -18.88 -8.11 -3.95
CA TRP A 121 -18.61 -7.91 -5.37
C TRP A 121 -18.03 -9.12 -6.05
N ALA A 122 -17.35 -9.97 -5.29
CA ALA A 122 -16.64 -11.13 -5.84
C ALA A 122 -17.60 -12.12 -6.49
N ASN A 123 -17.13 -12.74 -7.55
CA ASN A 123 -17.77 -13.84 -8.25
C ASN A 123 -16.78 -14.99 -8.40
N ASP A 124 -17.16 -16.07 -9.05
CA ASP A 124 -16.36 -17.28 -9.25
C ASP A 124 -15.07 -17.07 -10.09
N LYS A 125 -14.91 -15.89 -10.72
CA LYS A 125 -13.74 -15.50 -11.53
C LYS A 125 -12.74 -14.63 -10.77
N GLU A 126 -13.09 -14.21 -9.57
CA GLU A 126 -12.30 -13.29 -8.75
C GLU A 126 -11.85 -13.97 -7.46
N GLN A 127 -10.66 -13.66 -7.03
CA GLN A 127 -10.11 -14.18 -5.78
C GLN A 127 -9.81 -13.01 -4.83
N LEU A 128 -10.28 -13.14 -3.60
CA LEU A 128 -10.09 -12.16 -2.54
C LEU A 128 -9.49 -12.85 -1.31
N HIS A 129 -8.58 -12.14 -0.66
CA HIS A 129 -8.08 -12.50 0.65
C HIS A 129 -7.98 -11.24 1.51
N PHE A 130 -8.60 -11.27 2.68
CA PHE A 130 -8.59 -10.16 3.63
C PHE A 130 -7.59 -10.44 4.74
N GLY A 131 -6.44 -9.77 4.67
CA GLY A 131 -5.37 -9.86 5.64
C GLY A 131 -5.44 -8.79 6.73
N GLN A 132 -4.38 -8.69 7.53
CA GLN A 132 -4.30 -7.73 8.63
C GLN A 132 -3.90 -6.32 8.20
N ILE A 133 -3.04 -6.19 7.19
CA ILE A 133 -2.55 -4.89 6.71
C ILE A 133 -3.12 -4.49 5.35
N ALA A 134 -3.69 -5.43 4.62
CA ALA A 134 -4.23 -5.20 3.30
C ALA A 134 -5.29 -6.24 2.93
N PHE A 135 -6.09 -5.98 1.90
CA PHE A 135 -6.73 -7.06 1.20
C PHE A 135 -6.11 -7.26 -0.20
N PHE A 136 -6.18 -8.50 -0.67
CA PHE A 136 -5.55 -8.96 -1.89
C PHE A 136 -6.63 -9.35 -2.89
N TYR A 137 -6.46 -8.91 -4.11
CA TYR A 137 -7.37 -9.18 -5.22
C TYR A 137 -6.61 -9.83 -6.36
N SER A 138 -7.20 -10.84 -6.98
CA SER A 138 -6.68 -11.41 -8.22
C SER A 138 -7.80 -11.74 -9.21
N ASN A 139 -7.50 -11.55 -10.49
CA ASN A 139 -8.31 -12.02 -11.61
C ASN A 139 -7.39 -12.55 -12.71
N ALA A 140 -7.64 -13.77 -13.16
CA ALA A 140 -6.76 -14.45 -14.11
C ALA A 140 -6.87 -13.90 -15.53
N ASP A 141 -8.05 -13.40 -15.94
CA ASP A 141 -8.39 -13.03 -17.31
C ASP A 141 -8.76 -11.55 -17.45
N GLN A 142 -8.29 -10.92 -18.53
CA GLN A 142 -8.56 -9.52 -18.81
C GLN A 142 -10.04 -9.22 -19.06
N ALA A 143 -10.73 -10.06 -19.82
CA ALA A 143 -12.13 -9.83 -20.17
C ALA A 143 -13.03 -10.00 -18.95
N ASP A 144 -12.71 -10.97 -18.08
CA ASP A 144 -13.41 -11.17 -16.82
C ASP A 144 -13.14 -10.01 -15.85
N TYR A 145 -11.88 -9.54 -15.75
CA TYR A 145 -11.54 -8.35 -14.95
C TYR A 145 -12.33 -7.11 -15.39
N LEU A 146 -12.38 -6.80 -16.68
CA LEU A 146 -13.08 -5.62 -17.19
C LEU A 146 -14.60 -5.66 -16.95
N LYS A 147 -15.18 -6.84 -16.80
CA LYS A 147 -16.59 -7.04 -16.46
C LYS A 147 -16.86 -7.07 -14.96
N SER A 148 -15.81 -7.23 -14.14
CA SER A 148 -15.92 -7.41 -12.69
C SER A 148 -16.55 -6.21 -11.99
N ASN A 149 -17.18 -6.48 -10.84
CA ASN A 149 -17.64 -5.43 -9.96
C ASN A 149 -16.48 -4.68 -9.31
N TYR A 150 -15.37 -5.36 -9.03
CA TYR A 150 -14.14 -4.74 -8.54
C TYR A 150 -13.70 -3.60 -9.48
N HIS A 151 -13.50 -3.89 -10.76
CA HIS A 151 -13.11 -2.89 -11.75
C HIS A 151 -14.10 -1.72 -11.86
N LYS A 152 -15.39 -2.01 -11.86
CA LYS A 152 -16.45 -1.00 -12.07
C LYS A 152 -16.75 -0.15 -10.84
N LYS A 153 -16.63 -0.71 -9.64
CA LYS A 153 -17.12 -0.10 -8.41
C LYS A 153 -16.02 0.42 -7.49
N LEU A 154 -14.79 -0.14 -7.54
CA LEU A 154 -13.72 0.20 -6.58
C LEU A 154 -13.49 1.71 -6.45
N LEU A 155 -13.28 2.40 -7.57
CA LEU A 155 -12.99 3.85 -7.57
C LEU A 155 -14.13 4.71 -7.03
N LYS A 156 -15.36 4.19 -7.03
CA LYS A 156 -16.57 4.87 -6.56
C LYS A 156 -16.98 4.42 -5.17
N SER A 157 -16.29 3.45 -4.58
CA SER A 157 -16.64 2.92 -3.28
C SER A 157 -16.34 3.91 -2.16
N SER A 158 -17.09 3.83 -1.06
CA SER A 158 -16.90 4.64 0.13
C SER A 158 -15.50 4.45 0.75
N PHE A 159 -14.94 3.26 0.64
CA PHE A 159 -13.65 2.91 1.22
C PHE A 159 -12.44 3.16 0.31
N TYR A 160 -12.63 3.50 -0.98
CA TYR A 160 -11.50 3.70 -1.91
C TYR A 160 -10.47 4.71 -1.38
N LYS A 161 -10.95 5.78 -0.77
CA LYS A 161 -10.08 6.82 -0.19
C LYS A 161 -9.33 6.38 1.06
N GLN A 162 -9.72 5.27 1.65
CA GLN A 162 -9.14 4.70 2.86
C GLN A 162 -8.10 3.60 2.57
N LEU A 163 -7.75 3.43 1.30
CA LEU A 163 -6.80 2.40 0.84
C LEU A 163 -5.70 3.02 -0.01
N THR A 164 -4.50 2.42 0.04
CA THR A 164 -3.46 2.69 -0.96
C THR A 164 -3.15 1.41 -1.72
N ILE A 165 -3.15 1.49 -3.06
CA ILE A 165 -3.13 0.30 -3.93
C ILE A 165 -1.75 0.13 -4.53
N ARG A 166 -1.27 -1.12 -4.55
CA ARG A 166 -0.07 -1.53 -5.28
C ARG A 166 -0.39 -2.78 -6.10
N ASN A 167 0.13 -2.87 -7.32
CA ASN A 167 0.02 -4.10 -8.08
C ASN A 167 0.96 -5.19 -7.55
N GLY A 168 0.73 -6.44 -7.95
CA GLY A 168 1.49 -7.60 -7.48
C GLY A 168 3.02 -7.46 -7.66
N LYS A 169 3.47 -6.90 -8.79
CA LYS A 169 4.92 -6.67 -9.05
C LYS A 169 5.52 -5.65 -8.08
N THR A 170 4.78 -4.57 -7.83
CA THR A 170 5.22 -3.55 -6.86
C THR A 170 5.23 -4.13 -5.44
N PHE A 171 4.25 -4.96 -5.10
CA PHE A 171 4.21 -5.62 -3.78
C PHE A 171 5.39 -6.57 -3.59
N GLN A 172 5.73 -7.36 -4.60
CA GLN A 172 6.92 -8.21 -4.54
C GLN A 172 8.19 -7.39 -4.29
N LYS A 173 8.34 -6.25 -4.98
CA LYS A 173 9.48 -5.35 -4.76
C LYS A 173 9.48 -4.70 -3.38
N ILE A 174 8.30 -4.42 -2.81
CA ILE A 174 8.19 -3.95 -1.42
C ILE A 174 8.74 -5.01 -0.45
N ILE A 175 8.37 -6.28 -0.64
CA ILE A 175 8.87 -7.39 0.19
C ILE A 175 10.40 -7.48 0.11
N GLU A 176 10.96 -7.42 -1.10
CA GLU A 176 12.41 -7.46 -1.31
C GLU A 176 13.11 -6.32 -0.55
N LEU A 177 12.68 -5.06 -0.81
CA LEU A 177 13.33 -3.87 -0.25
C LEU A 177 13.17 -3.72 1.26
N VAL A 178 12.11 -4.26 1.85
CA VAL A 178 11.94 -4.31 3.31
C VAL A 178 12.86 -5.36 3.94
N ASN A 179 13.21 -6.42 3.22
CA ASN A 179 14.09 -7.49 3.70
C ASN A 179 15.57 -7.30 3.32
N GLU A 180 15.91 -6.30 2.51
CA GLU A 180 17.31 -5.90 2.26
C GLU A 180 17.95 -5.39 3.56
N LYS A 181 19.10 -5.98 3.92
CA LYS A 181 19.91 -5.60 5.08
C LYS A 181 20.96 -4.56 4.69
#